data_0ea1b532b5c0ff916d6375045d5c8d64
#
_entry.id   0ea1b532b5c0ff916d6375045d5c8d64
#
_cell.length_a   1.000
_cell.length_b   1.000
_cell.length_c   1.000
_cell.angle_alpha   90.00
_cell.angle_beta   90.00
_cell.angle_gamma   90.00
#
_symmetry.space_group_name_H-M   'P 1'
#
loop_
_entity.id
_entity.type
_entity.pdbx_description
1 polymer ?
#
loop_
_entity_poly.entity_id
_entity_poly.type
_entity_poly.pdbx_seq_one_letter_code
_entity_poly.pdbx_strand_id
1 'polypeptide(L)'
;MTQHPDFDEIRDITIIGAGPVGLTTAFWAGMREASSRIIDSLPELGGQLTTLYPEKWIFDVPGHTRILAKDLVAELRTQALGQFDVPVHLETTAHEIAWEDDLVVLKTDKGDLRSRTVIVAGGHGAFEPKKLPVSDVDMTPWEGRGASYLVGEKKEFEGKRVVIVGGGDSAFDWVVNLLGTASEITLVHRRDGFRAHEATVSEVIGHVDAGRVDLKVPYVIKGVEGNGVVEAVELHHAGDETEPHRVECDAVLLQLGFSTKLGPLKEWGFEISKGSLVVDGLMKTNLDRVWACGDITTFDGKLKLIATGFAEAAIAVAQAVHTIRPDMKIQPAYSTNTGVPSPATVAQGLV
;
A
#
# COMPACT_ATOMS: atom_id res chain seq x y z
N MET A 1 -13.99 -22.21 -14.87
CA MET A 1 -13.44 -22.02 -13.51
C MET A 1 -14.63 -22.03 -12.57
N THR A 2 -14.64 -22.87 -11.55
CA THR A 2 -15.70 -22.86 -10.53
C THR A 2 -15.48 -21.61 -9.68
N GLN A 3 -16.49 -20.73 -9.64
CA GLN A 3 -16.50 -19.54 -8.82
C GLN A 3 -16.34 -19.93 -7.34
N HIS A 4 -15.58 -19.15 -6.56
CA HIS A 4 -15.44 -19.42 -5.13
C HIS A 4 -16.80 -19.26 -4.44
N PRO A 5 -17.23 -20.17 -3.53
CA PRO A 5 -18.56 -20.13 -2.93
C PRO A 5 -18.96 -18.78 -2.30
N ASP A 6 -18.00 -18.02 -1.76
CA ASP A 6 -18.25 -16.71 -1.15
C ASP A 6 -18.79 -15.67 -2.16
N PHE A 7 -18.57 -15.84 -3.46
CA PHE A 7 -19.11 -14.93 -4.47
C PHE A 7 -20.64 -15.01 -4.60
N ASP A 8 -21.23 -16.14 -4.23
CA ASP A 8 -22.68 -16.34 -4.22
C ASP A 8 -23.32 -15.87 -2.89
N GLU A 9 -22.50 -15.54 -1.88
CA GLU A 9 -23.01 -15.11 -0.57
C GLU A 9 -23.18 -13.58 -0.51
N ILE A 10 -24.28 -13.13 0.10
CA ILE A 10 -24.48 -11.73 0.45
C ILE A 10 -23.82 -11.47 1.79
N ARG A 11 -22.84 -10.57 1.83
CA ARG A 11 -22.18 -10.12 3.07
C ARG A 11 -22.77 -8.78 3.55
N ASP A 12 -22.64 -8.52 4.85
CA ASP A 12 -23.01 -7.20 5.39
C ASP A 12 -22.09 -6.11 4.84
N ILE A 13 -20.77 -6.40 4.74
CA ILE A 13 -19.75 -5.44 4.33
C ILE A 13 -18.77 -6.08 3.35
N THR A 14 -18.59 -5.50 2.16
CA THR A 14 -17.41 -5.76 1.34
C THR A 14 -16.39 -4.64 1.53
N ILE A 15 -15.15 -5.01 1.89
CA ILE A 15 -14.03 -4.11 2.14
C ILE A 15 -13.12 -4.13 0.92
N ILE A 16 -12.83 -2.96 0.33
CA ILE A 16 -11.92 -2.82 -0.79
C ILE A 16 -10.58 -2.31 -0.27
N GLY A 17 -9.58 -3.17 -0.29
CA GLY A 17 -8.22 -2.91 0.20
C GLY A 17 -7.87 -3.76 1.41
N ALA A 18 -6.77 -4.50 1.33
CA ALA A 18 -6.23 -5.39 2.37
C ALA A 18 -5.03 -4.79 3.11
N GLY A 19 -4.87 -3.46 3.07
CA GLY A 19 -3.88 -2.73 3.84
C GLY A 19 -4.21 -2.66 5.33
N PRO A 20 -3.41 -1.95 6.15
CA PRO A 20 -3.61 -1.86 7.60
C PRO A 20 -5.03 -1.41 7.98
N VAL A 21 -5.55 -0.41 7.27
CA VAL A 21 -6.89 0.14 7.51
C VAL A 21 -7.97 -0.86 7.11
N GLY A 22 -7.80 -1.58 5.98
CA GLY A 22 -8.74 -2.61 5.56
C GLY A 22 -8.80 -3.80 6.53
N LEU A 23 -7.65 -4.27 7.04
CA LEU A 23 -7.59 -5.30 8.08
C LEU A 23 -8.28 -4.82 9.37
N THR A 24 -8.02 -3.57 9.79
CA THR A 24 -8.71 -2.98 10.94
C THR A 24 -10.21 -2.83 10.71
N THR A 25 -10.64 -2.53 9.48
CA THR A 25 -12.06 -2.49 9.10
C THR A 25 -12.70 -3.87 9.28
N ALA A 26 -12.04 -4.93 8.83
CA ALA A 26 -12.51 -6.30 9.01
C ALA A 26 -12.60 -6.70 10.49
N PHE A 27 -11.61 -6.32 11.30
CA PHE A 27 -11.65 -6.50 12.75
C PHE A 27 -12.89 -5.83 13.38
N TRP A 28 -13.13 -4.56 13.05
CA TRP A 28 -14.29 -3.85 13.60
C TRP A 28 -15.62 -4.40 13.08
N ALA A 29 -15.68 -4.90 11.83
CA ALA A 29 -16.85 -5.61 11.33
C ALA A 29 -17.17 -6.85 12.19
N GLY A 30 -16.16 -7.66 12.47
CA GLY A 30 -16.29 -8.82 13.38
C GLY A 30 -16.71 -8.42 14.80
N MET A 31 -16.12 -7.36 15.37
CA MET A 31 -16.49 -6.82 16.69
C MET A 31 -17.94 -6.30 16.74
N ARG A 32 -18.52 -6.00 15.58
CA ARG A 32 -19.93 -5.59 15.42
C ARG A 32 -20.83 -6.73 14.95
N GLU A 33 -20.33 -7.95 14.95
CA GLU A 33 -21.05 -9.14 14.50
C GLU A 33 -21.60 -9.00 13.06
N ALA A 34 -20.89 -8.24 12.22
CA ALA A 34 -21.21 -8.05 10.81
C ALA A 34 -20.35 -8.99 9.95
N SER A 35 -21.01 -9.73 9.08
CA SER A 35 -20.29 -10.58 8.11
C SER A 35 -19.55 -9.69 7.11
N SER A 36 -18.27 -9.98 6.88
CA SER A 36 -17.47 -9.19 5.95
C SER A 36 -16.62 -10.05 5.04
N ARG A 37 -16.13 -9.46 3.95
CA ARG A 37 -15.08 -9.98 3.09
C ARG A 37 -14.13 -8.86 2.71
N ILE A 38 -12.89 -9.22 2.36
CA ILE A 38 -11.91 -8.29 1.83
C ILE A 38 -11.61 -8.66 0.37
N ILE A 39 -11.51 -7.66 -0.50
CA ILE A 39 -10.94 -7.79 -1.84
C ILE A 39 -9.73 -6.86 -1.98
N ASP A 40 -8.69 -7.32 -2.68
CA ASP A 40 -7.53 -6.49 -3.02
C ASP A 40 -6.97 -6.90 -4.38
N SER A 41 -6.52 -5.94 -5.16
CA SER A 41 -5.87 -6.17 -6.45
C SER A 41 -4.44 -6.72 -6.31
N LEU A 42 -3.83 -6.58 -5.14
CA LEU A 42 -2.49 -7.08 -4.85
C LEU A 42 -2.51 -8.59 -4.56
N PRO A 43 -1.37 -9.29 -4.77
CA PRO A 43 -1.25 -10.73 -4.51
C PRO A 43 -1.07 -11.07 -3.03
N GLU A 44 -0.90 -10.06 -2.15
CA GLU A 44 -0.65 -10.26 -0.73
C GLU A 44 -1.33 -9.19 0.14
N LEU A 45 -1.52 -9.55 1.42
CA LEU A 45 -2.05 -8.65 2.44
C LEU A 45 -1.02 -7.59 2.85
N GLY A 46 -1.50 -6.45 3.34
CA GLY A 46 -0.69 -5.39 3.94
C GLY A 46 -0.55 -4.13 3.10
N GLY A 47 -0.93 -4.20 1.81
CA GLY A 47 -0.92 -3.03 0.93
C GLY A 47 0.47 -2.38 0.87
N GLN A 48 0.55 -1.07 1.12
CA GLN A 48 1.81 -0.33 1.06
C GLN A 48 2.89 -0.87 2.02
N LEU A 49 2.50 -1.34 3.20
CA LEU A 49 3.43 -1.80 4.22
C LEU A 49 4.20 -3.04 3.76
N THR A 50 3.55 -3.95 3.07
CA THR A 50 4.19 -5.15 2.53
C THR A 50 4.89 -4.88 1.21
N THR A 51 4.20 -4.15 0.31
CA THR A 51 4.69 -3.94 -1.05
C THR A 51 5.85 -2.96 -1.15
N LEU A 52 5.84 -1.86 -0.36
CA LEU A 52 6.79 -0.77 -0.55
C LEU A 52 7.94 -0.77 0.45
N TYR A 53 7.69 -1.14 1.70
CA TYR A 53 8.68 -0.97 2.78
C TYR A 53 8.51 -1.96 3.95
N PRO A 54 8.48 -3.28 3.69
CA PRO A 54 8.18 -4.28 4.71
C PRO A 54 9.18 -4.25 5.89
N GLU A 55 10.40 -3.84 5.65
CA GLU A 55 11.49 -3.78 6.64
C GLU A 55 11.74 -2.38 7.22
N LYS A 56 10.84 -1.43 6.97
CA LYS A 56 10.91 -0.12 7.61
C LYS A 56 10.32 -0.14 9.02
N TRP A 57 10.97 0.59 9.92
CA TRP A 57 10.44 0.87 11.25
C TRP A 57 9.35 1.94 11.20
N ILE A 58 8.25 1.69 11.86
CA ILE A 58 7.14 2.61 12.07
C ILE A 58 7.14 3.00 13.54
N PHE A 59 7.05 4.31 13.84
CA PHE A 59 7.16 4.86 15.19
C PHE A 59 5.87 5.52 15.69
N ASP A 60 4.88 5.71 14.82
CA ASP A 60 3.65 6.47 15.06
C ASP A 60 2.38 5.60 15.09
N VAL A 61 2.55 4.31 15.37
CA VAL A 61 1.43 3.40 15.66
C VAL A 61 1.25 3.27 17.16
N PRO A 62 0.13 3.74 17.73
CA PRO A 62 -0.14 3.66 19.16
C PRO A 62 -0.04 2.22 19.69
N GLY A 63 0.56 2.06 20.86
CA GLY A 63 0.79 0.76 21.48
C GLY A 63 2.17 0.16 21.18
N HIS A 64 2.89 0.67 20.18
CA HIS A 64 4.25 0.27 19.85
C HIS A 64 5.22 1.44 19.96
N THR A 65 6.37 1.24 20.63
CA THR A 65 7.47 2.22 20.62
C THR A 65 8.06 2.33 19.22
N ARG A 66 8.14 1.20 18.55
CA ARG A 66 8.43 1.02 17.11
C ARG A 66 8.02 -0.40 16.71
N ILE A 67 7.65 -0.59 15.46
CA ILE A 67 7.32 -1.89 14.90
C ILE A 67 7.77 -1.93 13.43
N LEU A 68 8.24 -3.09 12.95
CA LEU A 68 8.48 -3.25 11.52
C LEU A 68 7.14 -3.29 10.75
N ALA A 69 7.12 -2.73 9.55
CA ALA A 69 5.92 -2.68 8.73
C ALA A 69 5.32 -4.08 8.50
N LYS A 70 6.16 -5.08 8.18
CA LYS A 70 5.73 -6.48 8.03
C LYS A 70 5.16 -7.10 9.30
N ASP A 71 5.72 -6.75 10.46
CA ASP A 71 5.27 -7.28 11.75
C ASP A 71 3.92 -6.68 12.14
N LEU A 72 3.72 -5.37 11.87
CA LEU A 72 2.41 -4.73 12.05
C LEU A 72 1.33 -5.40 11.19
N VAL A 73 1.63 -5.74 9.94
CA VAL A 73 0.69 -6.46 9.07
C VAL A 73 0.38 -7.84 9.64
N ALA A 74 1.38 -8.56 10.14
CA ALA A 74 1.20 -9.88 10.75
C ALA A 74 0.28 -9.82 11.99
N GLU A 75 0.46 -8.81 12.85
CA GLU A 75 -0.38 -8.60 14.02
C GLU A 75 -1.82 -8.22 13.64
N LEU A 76 -2.01 -7.28 12.70
CA LEU A 76 -3.33 -6.89 12.21
C LEU A 76 -4.06 -8.05 11.53
N ARG A 77 -3.34 -8.86 10.74
CA ARG A 77 -3.87 -10.10 10.16
C ARG A 77 -4.36 -11.05 11.24
N THR A 78 -3.55 -11.29 12.26
CA THR A 78 -3.92 -12.17 13.38
C THR A 78 -5.14 -11.63 14.12
N GLN A 79 -5.19 -10.31 14.34
CA GLN A 79 -6.30 -9.65 15.02
C GLN A 79 -7.61 -9.74 14.21
N ALA A 80 -7.57 -9.54 12.89
CA ALA A 80 -8.76 -9.54 12.05
C ALA A 80 -9.17 -10.94 11.59
N LEU A 81 -8.24 -11.68 10.99
CA LEU A 81 -8.53 -12.95 10.31
C LEU A 81 -8.35 -14.17 11.23
N GLY A 82 -7.56 -14.02 12.29
CA GLY A 82 -7.39 -15.10 13.29
C GLY A 82 -8.56 -15.21 14.27
N GLN A 83 -9.37 -14.15 14.40
CA GLN A 83 -10.50 -14.10 15.33
C GLN A 83 -11.86 -14.22 14.66
N PHE A 84 -11.95 -13.84 13.39
CA PHE A 84 -13.20 -13.80 12.63
C PHE A 84 -13.07 -14.55 11.31
N ASP A 85 -14.17 -15.13 10.85
CA ASP A 85 -14.28 -15.78 9.53
C ASP A 85 -14.49 -14.69 8.46
N VAL A 86 -13.38 -14.18 7.90
CA VAL A 86 -13.38 -13.12 6.88
C VAL A 86 -12.72 -13.67 5.62
N PRO A 87 -13.49 -14.01 4.58
CA PRO A 87 -12.94 -14.37 3.28
C PRO A 87 -12.09 -13.23 2.71
N VAL A 88 -10.93 -13.59 2.16
CA VAL A 88 -10.01 -12.64 1.52
C VAL A 88 -9.78 -13.08 0.07
N HIS A 89 -10.11 -12.21 -0.87
CA HIS A 89 -9.90 -12.41 -2.29
C HIS A 89 -8.83 -11.45 -2.79
N LEU A 90 -7.60 -11.93 -2.81
CA LEU A 90 -6.45 -11.23 -3.40
C LEU A 90 -6.50 -11.33 -4.93
N GLU A 91 -5.70 -10.52 -5.62
CA GLU A 91 -5.68 -10.42 -7.08
C GLU A 91 -7.10 -10.24 -7.66
N THR A 92 -7.94 -9.45 -6.96
CA THR A 92 -9.34 -9.22 -7.32
C THR A 92 -9.60 -7.73 -7.42
N THR A 93 -9.86 -7.27 -8.63
CA THR A 93 -10.09 -5.85 -8.93
C THR A 93 -11.57 -5.59 -9.16
N ALA A 94 -12.15 -4.67 -8.39
CA ALA A 94 -13.49 -4.17 -8.68
C ALA A 94 -13.42 -3.07 -9.74
N HIS A 95 -14.15 -3.26 -10.83
CA HIS A 95 -14.14 -2.36 -11.98
C HIS A 95 -15.35 -1.41 -12.00
N GLU A 96 -16.48 -1.87 -11.49
CA GLU A 96 -17.75 -1.13 -11.54
C GLU A 96 -18.53 -1.35 -10.24
N ILE A 97 -19.31 -0.35 -9.85
CA ILE A 97 -20.26 -0.42 -8.75
C ILE A 97 -21.69 -0.22 -9.30
N ALA A 98 -22.61 -1.01 -8.80
CA ALA A 98 -24.03 -0.92 -9.13
C ALA A 98 -24.88 -1.17 -7.86
N TRP A 99 -26.18 -0.92 -7.96
CA TRP A 99 -27.13 -1.16 -6.87
C TRP A 99 -28.28 -2.05 -7.37
N GLU A 100 -28.59 -3.08 -6.60
CA GLU A 100 -29.74 -3.96 -6.81
C GLU A 100 -30.57 -3.95 -5.53
N ASP A 101 -31.72 -3.28 -5.56
CA ASP A 101 -32.54 -3.03 -4.36
C ASP A 101 -31.71 -2.42 -3.20
N ASP A 102 -31.65 -3.14 -2.07
CA ASP A 102 -30.88 -2.73 -0.88
C ASP A 102 -29.42 -3.23 -0.87
N LEU A 103 -28.93 -3.75 -1.99
CA LEU A 103 -27.59 -4.31 -2.11
C LEU A 103 -26.70 -3.43 -2.99
N VAL A 104 -25.43 -3.41 -2.63
CA VAL A 104 -24.35 -2.91 -3.48
C VAL A 104 -23.72 -4.09 -4.21
N VAL A 105 -23.57 -3.96 -5.51
CA VAL A 105 -22.96 -4.96 -6.38
C VAL A 105 -21.63 -4.43 -6.88
N LEU A 106 -20.55 -5.13 -6.58
CA LEU A 106 -19.22 -4.85 -7.14
C LEU A 106 -18.96 -5.85 -8.27
N LYS A 107 -18.79 -5.34 -9.49
CA LYS A 107 -18.36 -6.16 -10.62
C LYS A 107 -16.85 -6.28 -10.61
N THR A 108 -16.34 -7.49 -10.46
CA THR A 108 -14.92 -7.77 -10.40
C THR A 108 -14.46 -8.62 -11.59
N ASP A 109 -13.14 -8.69 -11.78
CA ASP A 109 -12.51 -9.60 -12.75
C ASP A 109 -12.70 -11.09 -12.44
N LYS A 110 -13.22 -11.43 -11.23
CA LYS A 110 -13.50 -12.81 -10.80
C LYS A 110 -14.99 -13.12 -10.65
N GLY A 111 -15.86 -12.14 -10.87
CA GLY A 111 -17.31 -12.26 -10.76
C GLY A 111 -17.93 -11.14 -9.93
N ASP A 112 -19.25 -11.15 -9.80
CA ASP A 112 -19.99 -10.13 -9.04
C ASP A 112 -20.05 -10.47 -7.56
N LEU A 113 -19.79 -9.46 -6.73
CA LEU A 113 -19.91 -9.56 -5.28
C LEU A 113 -21.06 -8.69 -4.77
N ARG A 114 -21.96 -9.28 -4.01
CA ARG A 114 -23.10 -8.60 -3.41
C ARG A 114 -22.89 -8.39 -1.93
N SER A 115 -23.17 -7.17 -1.46
CA SER A 115 -23.14 -6.84 -0.04
C SER A 115 -24.16 -5.76 0.30
N ARG A 116 -24.52 -5.65 1.57
CA ARG A 116 -25.43 -4.61 2.06
C ARG A 116 -24.77 -3.23 2.08
N THR A 117 -23.43 -3.21 2.25
CA THR A 117 -22.62 -2.00 2.30
C THR A 117 -21.22 -2.27 1.75
N VAL A 118 -20.52 -1.20 1.37
CA VAL A 118 -19.12 -1.24 0.92
C VAL A 118 -18.31 -0.24 1.72
N ILE A 119 -17.10 -0.63 2.12
CA ILE A 119 -16.11 0.28 2.72
C ILE A 119 -14.84 0.27 1.88
N VAL A 120 -14.47 1.44 1.34
CA VAL A 120 -13.27 1.61 0.53
C VAL A 120 -12.09 1.99 1.43
N ALA A 121 -11.12 1.08 1.57
CA ALA A 121 -9.89 1.24 2.35
C ALA A 121 -8.64 1.08 1.47
N GLY A 122 -8.72 1.52 0.21
CA GLY A 122 -7.74 1.29 -0.85
C GLY A 122 -6.46 2.14 -0.76
N GLY A 123 -6.19 2.81 0.36
CA GLY A 123 -4.97 3.58 0.58
C GLY A 123 -4.79 4.69 -0.46
N HIS A 124 -3.67 4.69 -1.17
CA HIS A 124 -3.44 5.63 -2.27
C HIS A 124 -3.98 5.13 -3.63
N GLY A 125 -4.76 4.04 -3.65
CA GLY A 125 -5.20 3.38 -4.88
C GLY A 125 -4.13 2.43 -5.44
N ALA A 126 -4.26 2.08 -6.71
CA ALA A 126 -3.29 1.23 -7.38
C ALA A 126 -1.91 1.89 -7.46
N PHE A 127 -0.88 1.16 -7.02
CA PHE A 127 0.50 1.62 -7.09
C PHE A 127 1.12 1.20 -8.41
N GLU A 128 1.50 2.18 -9.21
CA GLU A 128 2.37 1.95 -10.33
C GLU A 128 3.73 2.58 -10.03
N PRO A 129 4.83 1.81 -10.01
CA PRO A 129 6.15 2.39 -9.90
C PRO A 129 6.37 3.39 -11.03
N LYS A 130 6.90 4.56 -10.71
CA LYS A 130 7.31 5.51 -11.74
C LYS A 130 8.50 4.93 -12.47
N LYS A 131 8.36 4.78 -13.77
CA LYS A 131 9.43 4.28 -14.64
C LYS A 131 10.36 5.44 -15.03
N LEU A 132 11.59 5.10 -15.39
CA LEU A 132 12.46 6.05 -16.08
C LEU A 132 11.82 6.46 -17.40
N PRO A 133 12.03 7.70 -17.87
CA PRO A 133 11.57 8.09 -19.19
C PRO A 133 12.13 7.14 -20.26
N VAL A 134 11.28 6.68 -21.18
CA VAL A 134 11.71 5.79 -22.28
C VAL A 134 12.80 6.45 -23.15
N SER A 135 12.82 7.80 -23.21
CA SER A 135 13.90 8.58 -23.84
C SER A 135 15.26 8.40 -23.16
N ASP A 136 15.28 7.93 -21.89
CA ASP A 136 16.51 7.66 -21.16
C ASP A 136 16.89 6.19 -21.34
N VAL A 137 16.12 5.26 -20.78
CA VAL A 137 16.35 3.82 -20.90
C VAL A 137 15.05 3.05 -20.60
N ASP A 138 14.80 1.98 -21.35
CA ASP A 138 13.75 1.02 -21.01
C ASP A 138 14.29 -0.03 -20.04
N MET A 139 13.83 0.01 -18.78
CA MET A 139 14.21 -0.95 -17.75
C MET A 139 13.35 -2.21 -17.76
N THR A 140 12.29 -2.27 -18.55
CA THR A 140 11.32 -3.40 -18.56
C THR A 140 11.98 -4.76 -18.83
N PRO A 141 12.95 -4.90 -19.76
CA PRO A 141 13.64 -6.18 -20.00
C PRO A 141 14.45 -6.68 -18.80
N TRP A 142 14.81 -5.80 -17.88
CA TRP A 142 15.68 -6.06 -16.74
C TRP A 142 14.91 -6.26 -15.42
N GLU A 143 13.59 -6.02 -15.42
CA GLU A 143 12.73 -6.22 -14.24
C GLU A 143 12.77 -7.70 -13.80
N GLY A 144 13.10 -7.94 -12.51
CA GLY A 144 13.34 -9.28 -11.97
C GLY A 144 14.66 -9.94 -12.42
N ARG A 145 15.47 -9.25 -13.23
CA ARG A 145 16.78 -9.71 -13.72
C ARG A 145 17.90 -8.75 -13.32
N GLY A 146 17.87 -8.31 -12.07
CA GLY A 146 18.78 -7.33 -11.51
C GLY A 146 18.21 -5.93 -11.39
N ALA A 147 17.12 -5.57 -12.07
CA ALA A 147 16.42 -4.31 -11.86
C ALA A 147 15.13 -4.54 -11.07
N SER A 148 14.86 -3.68 -10.07
CA SER A 148 13.68 -3.74 -9.23
C SER A 148 13.21 -2.33 -8.83
N TYR A 149 11.90 -2.16 -8.69
CA TYR A 149 11.26 -0.98 -8.10
C TYR A 149 10.90 -1.19 -6.63
N LEU A 150 10.88 -2.44 -6.19
CA LEU A 150 10.47 -2.88 -4.87
C LEU A 150 11.58 -3.72 -4.25
N VAL A 151 11.65 -3.72 -2.95
CA VAL A 151 12.59 -4.54 -2.17
C VAL A 151 11.78 -5.42 -1.23
N GLY A 152 11.80 -6.72 -1.46
CA GLY A 152 11.19 -7.70 -0.57
C GLY A 152 12.03 -7.88 0.70
N GLU A 153 13.24 -8.34 0.56
CA GLU A 153 14.17 -8.61 1.66
C GLU A 153 15.55 -8.01 1.39
N LYS A 154 16.14 -7.37 2.40
CA LYS A 154 17.52 -6.83 2.32
C LYS A 154 18.55 -7.89 1.93
N LYS A 155 18.32 -9.13 2.38
CA LYS A 155 19.22 -10.25 2.12
C LYS A 155 19.43 -10.53 0.63
N GLU A 156 18.50 -10.14 -0.23
CA GLU A 156 18.63 -10.25 -1.68
C GLU A 156 19.82 -9.45 -2.24
N PHE A 157 20.32 -8.46 -1.50
CA PHE A 157 21.42 -7.58 -1.87
C PHE A 157 22.74 -7.90 -1.15
N GLU A 158 22.77 -9.00 -0.39
CA GLU A 158 23.99 -9.40 0.35
C GLU A 158 25.17 -9.63 -0.60
N GLY A 159 26.25 -8.87 -0.37
CA GLY A 159 27.47 -8.94 -1.16
C GLY A 159 27.38 -8.36 -2.57
N LYS A 160 26.25 -7.77 -2.97
CA LYS A 160 26.06 -7.19 -4.31
C LYS A 160 26.52 -5.74 -4.39
N ARG A 161 26.94 -5.32 -5.59
CA ARG A 161 27.10 -3.91 -5.97
C ARG A 161 25.75 -3.38 -6.39
N VAL A 162 25.22 -2.39 -5.68
CA VAL A 162 23.85 -1.89 -5.87
C VAL A 162 23.86 -0.46 -6.35
N VAL A 163 23.22 -0.20 -7.48
CA VAL A 163 22.92 1.16 -7.96
C VAL A 163 21.51 1.52 -7.51
N ILE A 164 21.38 2.59 -6.73
CA ILE A 164 20.09 3.12 -6.27
C ILE A 164 19.79 4.41 -7.04
N VAL A 165 18.62 4.50 -7.69
CA VAL A 165 18.24 5.64 -8.51
C VAL A 165 17.08 6.38 -7.85
N GLY A 166 17.31 7.62 -7.44
CA GLY A 166 16.28 8.46 -6.82
C GLY A 166 16.85 9.60 -5.99
N GLY A 167 16.00 10.49 -5.53
CA GLY A 167 16.39 11.64 -4.70
C GLY A 167 15.33 12.00 -3.65
N GLY A 168 14.44 11.07 -3.34
CA GLY A 168 13.44 11.15 -2.27
C GLY A 168 13.76 10.23 -1.11
N ASP A 169 12.91 10.24 -0.07
CA ASP A 169 13.10 9.45 1.15
C ASP A 169 13.40 7.98 0.86
N SER A 170 12.64 7.34 -0.03
CA SER A 170 12.83 5.91 -0.34
C SER A 170 14.25 5.60 -0.84
N ALA A 171 14.84 6.43 -1.70
CA ALA A 171 16.20 6.20 -2.19
C ALA A 171 17.22 6.32 -1.08
N PHE A 172 17.12 7.37 -0.27
CA PHE A 172 18.04 7.64 0.83
C PHE A 172 17.91 6.60 1.95
N ASP A 173 16.69 6.21 2.30
CA ASP A 173 16.43 5.14 3.27
C ASP A 173 17.03 3.81 2.82
N TRP A 174 16.94 3.47 1.52
CA TRP A 174 17.56 2.25 1.01
C TRP A 174 19.08 2.31 0.99
N VAL A 175 19.68 3.47 0.77
CA VAL A 175 21.13 3.61 0.99
C VAL A 175 21.49 3.23 2.42
N VAL A 176 20.86 3.84 3.42
CA VAL A 176 21.12 3.56 4.85
C VAL A 176 20.84 2.09 5.19
N ASN A 177 19.72 1.54 4.70
CA ASN A 177 19.31 0.18 4.98
C ASN A 177 20.24 -0.89 4.39
N LEU A 178 20.91 -0.64 3.27
CA LEU A 178 21.81 -1.58 2.62
C LEU A 178 23.27 -1.43 3.05
N LEU A 179 23.61 -0.41 3.85
CA LEU A 179 24.93 -0.31 4.45
C LEU A 179 25.25 -1.57 5.29
N GLY A 180 26.38 -2.19 4.99
CA GLY A 180 26.81 -3.42 5.64
C GLY A 180 26.13 -4.71 5.10
N THR A 181 25.18 -4.59 4.17
CA THR A 181 24.58 -5.72 3.44
C THR A 181 25.13 -5.79 2.01
N ALA A 182 25.02 -4.70 1.26
CA ALA A 182 25.63 -4.57 -0.06
C ALA A 182 27.16 -4.42 0.06
N SER A 183 27.89 -4.93 -0.94
CA SER A 183 29.35 -4.74 -1.02
C SER A 183 29.71 -3.32 -1.44
N GLU A 184 28.95 -2.75 -2.36
CA GLU A 184 29.11 -1.39 -2.87
C GLU A 184 27.74 -0.76 -3.10
N ILE A 185 27.63 0.55 -2.85
CA ILE A 185 26.39 1.31 -3.06
C ILE A 185 26.72 2.55 -3.89
N THR A 186 26.06 2.71 -5.03
CA THR A 186 26.08 3.92 -5.84
C THR A 186 24.70 4.58 -5.83
N LEU A 187 24.60 5.80 -5.32
CA LEU A 187 23.37 6.59 -5.37
C LEU A 187 23.39 7.53 -6.59
N VAL A 188 22.42 7.36 -7.47
CA VAL A 188 22.29 8.16 -8.71
C VAL A 188 21.09 9.08 -8.61
N HIS A 189 21.30 10.38 -8.82
CA HIS A 189 20.21 11.37 -8.87
C HIS A 189 20.45 12.42 -9.98
N ARG A 190 19.37 12.80 -10.66
CA ARG A 190 19.40 13.68 -11.84
C ARG A 190 19.51 15.18 -11.54
N ARG A 191 19.52 15.61 -10.27
CA ARG A 191 19.54 17.04 -9.85
C ARG A 191 20.44 17.21 -8.65
N ASP A 192 20.97 18.41 -8.45
CA ASP A 192 21.82 18.73 -7.30
C ASP A 192 21.07 18.82 -5.96
N GLY A 193 19.73 18.92 -5.98
CA GLY A 193 18.91 19.00 -4.77
C GLY A 193 18.09 17.73 -4.53
N PHE A 194 18.03 17.32 -3.28
CA PHE A 194 17.26 16.16 -2.84
C PHE A 194 15.92 16.58 -2.22
N ARG A 195 14.95 15.66 -2.26
CA ARG A 195 13.63 15.81 -1.62
C ARG A 195 13.46 14.96 -0.39
N ALA A 196 14.47 14.16 -0.07
CA ALA A 196 14.52 13.35 1.14
C ALA A 196 14.65 14.24 2.38
N HIS A 197 14.27 13.71 3.54
CA HIS A 197 14.37 14.42 4.82
C HIS A 197 15.82 14.79 5.12
N GLU A 198 16.04 16.03 5.58
CA GLU A 198 17.38 16.62 5.78
C GLU A 198 18.30 15.76 6.65
N ALA A 199 17.76 15.14 7.72
CA ALA A 199 18.56 14.29 8.60
C ALA A 199 19.10 13.06 7.87
N THR A 200 18.26 12.40 7.04
CA THR A 200 18.68 11.22 6.26
C THR A 200 19.65 11.61 5.15
N VAL A 201 19.43 12.78 4.51
CA VAL A 201 20.39 13.32 3.54
C VAL A 201 21.74 13.53 4.19
N SER A 202 21.79 14.19 5.36
CA SER A 202 23.05 14.46 6.10
C SER A 202 23.76 13.17 6.49
N GLU A 203 23.02 12.14 6.91
CA GLU A 203 23.57 10.83 7.22
C GLU A 203 24.23 10.18 5.99
N VAL A 204 23.51 10.15 4.85
CA VAL A 204 24.04 9.58 3.60
C VAL A 204 25.25 10.34 3.09
N ILE A 205 25.24 11.68 3.14
CA ILE A 205 26.42 12.50 2.77
C ILE A 205 27.60 12.16 3.66
N GLY A 206 27.40 11.96 4.96
CA GLY A 206 28.48 11.48 5.85
C GLY A 206 29.06 10.10 5.43
N HIS A 207 28.22 9.23 4.84
CA HIS A 207 28.70 7.96 4.25
C HIS A 207 29.44 8.19 2.94
N VAL A 208 29.04 9.16 2.11
CA VAL A 208 29.77 9.56 0.89
C VAL A 208 31.16 10.09 1.23
N ASP A 209 31.25 11.01 2.19
CA ASP A 209 32.52 11.58 2.66
C ASP A 209 33.46 10.52 3.24
N ALA A 210 32.90 9.49 3.84
CA ALA A 210 33.64 8.33 4.36
C ALA A 210 34.01 7.28 3.30
N GLY A 211 33.66 7.48 2.02
CA GLY A 211 33.93 6.58 0.90
C GLY A 211 33.15 5.24 0.94
N ARG A 212 32.02 5.21 1.69
CA ARG A 212 31.15 4.02 1.80
C ARG A 212 30.01 4.02 0.80
N VAL A 213 29.71 5.14 0.19
CA VAL A 213 28.68 5.34 -0.83
C VAL A 213 29.28 6.18 -1.95
N ASP A 214 29.12 5.76 -3.19
CA ASP A 214 29.44 6.58 -4.36
C ASP A 214 28.21 7.39 -4.76
N LEU A 215 28.34 8.73 -4.82
CA LEU A 215 27.25 9.62 -5.17
C LEU A 215 27.47 10.18 -6.58
N LYS A 216 26.56 9.88 -7.48
CA LYS A 216 26.52 10.36 -8.86
C LYS A 216 25.38 11.38 -9.05
N VAL A 217 25.75 12.67 -8.99
CA VAL A 217 24.84 13.82 -9.13
C VAL A 217 25.52 14.87 -10.01
N PRO A 218 24.84 15.48 -10.95
CA PRO A 218 23.56 15.14 -11.54
C PRO A 218 23.71 14.12 -12.70
N TYR A 219 23.27 12.88 -12.50
CA TYR A 219 23.39 11.82 -13.49
C TYR A 219 22.07 11.10 -13.74
N VAL A 220 21.91 10.53 -14.95
CA VAL A 220 20.79 9.68 -15.36
C VAL A 220 21.31 8.39 -15.99
N ILE A 221 20.56 7.29 -15.88
CA ILE A 221 20.87 6.05 -16.59
C ILE A 221 20.42 6.20 -18.05
N LYS A 222 21.28 5.91 -18.99
CA LYS A 222 21.03 5.90 -20.44
C LYS A 222 21.23 4.53 -21.09
N GLY A 223 21.89 3.58 -20.39
CA GLY A 223 22.10 2.24 -20.89
C GLY A 223 22.20 1.24 -19.74
N VAL A 224 21.87 -0.01 -20.05
CA VAL A 224 22.05 -1.16 -19.17
C VAL A 224 22.76 -2.25 -19.96
N GLU A 225 23.82 -2.80 -19.40
CA GLU A 225 24.59 -3.89 -19.95
C GLU A 225 24.36 -5.17 -19.15
N GLY A 226 24.40 -6.31 -19.83
CA GLY A 226 24.35 -7.61 -19.18
C GLY A 226 23.96 -8.74 -20.13
N ASN A 227 24.22 -9.97 -19.73
CA ASN A 227 23.84 -11.16 -20.46
C ASN A 227 22.68 -11.89 -19.77
N GLY A 228 21.47 -11.29 -19.91
CA GLY A 228 20.24 -11.82 -19.30
C GLY A 228 19.98 -11.39 -17.84
N VAL A 229 21.00 -10.82 -17.17
CA VAL A 229 20.92 -10.13 -15.88
C VAL A 229 21.73 -8.84 -15.97
N VAL A 230 21.43 -7.87 -15.11
CA VAL A 230 22.18 -6.60 -15.05
C VAL A 230 23.62 -6.87 -14.61
N GLU A 231 24.59 -6.31 -15.32
CA GLU A 231 26.03 -6.37 -15.01
C GLU A 231 26.67 -4.98 -14.89
N ALA A 232 26.11 -3.97 -15.58
CA ALA A 232 26.52 -2.59 -15.46
C ALA A 232 25.40 -1.64 -15.92
N VAL A 233 25.51 -0.38 -15.52
CA VAL A 233 24.72 0.73 -16.06
C VAL A 233 25.62 1.81 -16.67
N GLU A 234 25.13 2.45 -17.71
CA GLU A 234 25.76 3.60 -18.34
C GLU A 234 25.08 4.88 -17.84
N LEU A 235 25.84 5.74 -17.20
CA LEU A 235 25.39 7.02 -16.65
C LEU A 235 25.86 8.17 -17.55
N HIS A 236 24.95 9.11 -17.81
CA HIS A 236 25.26 10.36 -18.47
C HIS A 236 24.97 11.52 -17.52
N HIS A 237 25.75 12.58 -17.60
CA HIS A 237 25.50 13.81 -16.88
C HIS A 237 24.18 14.43 -17.36
N ALA A 238 23.30 14.84 -16.43
CA ALA A 238 21.99 15.37 -16.75
C ALA A 238 22.14 16.77 -17.39
N GLY A 239 21.75 16.87 -18.67
CA GLY A 239 21.82 18.12 -19.42
C GLY A 239 23.10 18.37 -20.21
N ASP A 240 23.99 17.40 -20.27
CA ASP A 240 25.22 17.47 -21.08
C ASP A 240 25.49 16.12 -21.78
N GLU A 241 25.97 16.16 -23.05
CA GLU A 241 26.36 14.98 -23.82
C GLU A 241 27.84 14.61 -23.57
N THR A 242 28.24 14.55 -22.30
CA THR A 242 29.59 14.13 -21.92
C THR A 242 29.76 12.62 -22.15
N GLU A 243 31.01 12.16 -22.12
CA GLU A 243 31.31 10.72 -22.24
C GLU A 243 30.56 9.90 -21.18
N PRO A 244 29.99 8.74 -21.57
CA PRO A 244 29.25 7.89 -20.66
C PRO A 244 30.16 7.39 -19.55
N HIS A 245 29.63 7.36 -18.34
CA HIS A 245 30.30 6.81 -17.17
C HIS A 245 29.72 5.42 -16.85
N ARG A 246 30.51 4.37 -17.08
CA ARG A 246 30.11 2.99 -16.81
C ARG A 246 30.29 2.65 -15.34
N VAL A 247 29.20 2.16 -14.71
CA VAL A 247 29.20 1.67 -13.33
C VAL A 247 28.83 0.18 -13.31
N GLU A 248 29.74 -0.65 -12.85
CA GLU A 248 29.48 -2.07 -12.65
C GLU A 248 28.51 -2.28 -11.49
N CYS A 249 27.51 -3.12 -11.68
CA CYS A 249 26.52 -3.42 -10.65
C CYS A 249 25.86 -4.78 -10.88
N ASP A 250 25.40 -5.38 -9.80
CA ASP A 250 24.67 -6.64 -9.79
C ASP A 250 23.16 -6.42 -9.57
N ALA A 251 22.79 -5.20 -9.14
CA ALA A 251 21.41 -4.80 -8.95
C ALA A 251 21.20 -3.29 -9.16
N VAL A 252 20.02 -2.92 -9.69
CA VAL A 252 19.54 -1.55 -9.84
C VAL A 252 18.21 -1.40 -9.11
N LEU A 253 18.16 -0.55 -8.09
CA LEU A 253 16.96 -0.17 -7.37
C LEU A 253 16.41 1.16 -7.88
N LEU A 254 15.24 1.14 -8.51
CA LEU A 254 14.59 2.29 -9.10
C LEU A 254 13.63 2.93 -8.07
N GLN A 255 14.14 3.81 -7.23
CA GLN A 255 13.40 4.48 -6.15
C GLN A 255 12.85 5.85 -6.58
N LEU A 256 12.12 5.86 -7.70
CA LEU A 256 11.58 7.06 -8.34
C LEU A 256 10.24 7.51 -7.73
N GLY A 257 9.74 6.77 -6.76
CA GLY A 257 8.42 6.91 -6.17
C GLY A 257 7.34 6.22 -7.01
N PHE A 258 6.11 6.37 -6.56
CA PHE A 258 4.93 5.75 -7.18
C PHE A 258 4.00 6.81 -7.75
N SER A 259 3.28 6.46 -8.78
CA SER A 259 2.08 7.18 -9.18
C SER A 259 0.89 6.51 -8.51
N THR A 260 0.11 7.31 -7.82
CA THR A 260 -1.11 6.86 -7.18
C THR A 260 -2.27 7.18 -8.11
N LYS A 261 -3.05 6.19 -8.46
CA LYS A 261 -4.23 6.37 -9.30
C LYS A 261 -5.41 5.73 -8.59
N LEU A 262 -6.54 6.44 -8.54
CA LEU A 262 -7.78 5.86 -8.04
C LEU A 262 -8.29 4.71 -8.93
N GLY A 263 -7.67 4.51 -10.09
CA GLY A 263 -8.07 3.44 -11.00
C GLY A 263 -9.54 3.52 -11.38
N PRO A 264 -10.26 2.38 -11.39
CA PRO A 264 -11.68 2.32 -11.72
C PRO A 264 -12.57 3.19 -10.82
N LEU A 265 -12.17 3.46 -9.56
CA LEU A 265 -12.96 4.28 -8.62
C LEU A 265 -13.32 5.68 -9.16
N LYS A 266 -12.53 6.21 -10.12
CA LYS A 266 -12.82 7.50 -10.75
C LYS A 266 -14.14 7.52 -11.52
N GLU A 267 -14.51 6.37 -12.06
CA GLU A 267 -15.69 6.22 -12.92
C GLU A 267 -16.94 5.83 -12.13
N TRP A 268 -16.82 5.58 -10.80
CA TRP A 268 -17.93 5.13 -9.97
C TRP A 268 -18.88 6.26 -9.52
N GLY A 269 -18.55 7.51 -9.84
CA GLY A 269 -19.36 8.67 -9.45
C GLY A 269 -19.07 9.21 -8.07
N PHE A 270 -17.93 8.87 -7.47
CA PHE A 270 -17.48 9.48 -6.23
C PHE A 270 -17.23 10.98 -6.38
N GLU A 271 -17.53 11.75 -5.34
CA GLU A 271 -16.98 13.09 -5.19
C GLU A 271 -15.49 12.98 -4.89
N ILE A 272 -14.65 13.60 -5.74
CA ILE A 272 -13.19 13.51 -5.68
C ILE A 272 -12.59 14.90 -5.52
N SER A 273 -11.73 15.07 -4.54
CA SER A 273 -10.93 16.27 -4.33
C SER A 273 -9.45 15.91 -4.17
N LYS A 274 -8.59 16.60 -4.92
CA LYS A 274 -7.13 16.41 -4.90
C LYS A 274 -6.69 14.94 -5.02
N GLY A 275 -7.43 14.13 -5.79
CA GLY A 275 -7.12 12.72 -6.01
C GLY A 275 -7.52 11.80 -4.86
N SER A 276 -8.39 12.23 -3.95
CA SER A 276 -8.92 11.45 -2.83
C SER A 276 -10.44 11.51 -2.81
N LEU A 277 -11.09 10.49 -2.26
CA LEU A 277 -12.54 10.43 -2.10
C LEU A 277 -12.98 11.39 -0.99
N VAL A 278 -13.96 12.24 -1.27
CA VAL A 278 -14.54 13.13 -0.27
C VAL A 278 -15.47 12.33 0.63
N VAL A 279 -15.29 12.47 1.94
CA VAL A 279 -16.16 11.89 2.97
C VAL A 279 -16.57 12.94 3.99
N ASP A 280 -17.67 12.68 4.67
CA ASP A 280 -18.11 13.48 5.81
C ASP A 280 -17.42 13.04 7.13
N GLY A 281 -17.81 13.65 8.25
CA GLY A 281 -17.29 13.30 9.59
C GLY A 281 -17.69 11.90 10.07
N LEU A 282 -18.57 11.21 9.35
CA LEU A 282 -19.00 9.83 9.59
C LEU A 282 -18.36 8.85 8.58
N MET A 283 -17.37 9.28 7.83
CA MET A 283 -16.71 8.53 6.78
C MET A 283 -17.62 8.11 5.62
N LYS A 284 -18.80 8.75 5.49
CA LYS A 284 -19.77 8.46 4.44
C LYS A 284 -19.36 9.20 3.16
N THR A 285 -19.41 8.49 2.03
CA THR A 285 -19.22 9.07 0.70
C THR A 285 -20.54 9.65 0.16
N ASN A 286 -20.52 10.27 -1.00
CA ASN A 286 -21.73 10.68 -1.71
C ASN A 286 -22.55 9.51 -2.30
N LEU A 287 -21.97 8.31 -2.36
CA LEU A 287 -22.65 7.11 -2.87
C LEU A 287 -23.46 6.45 -1.74
N ASP A 288 -24.65 5.97 -2.07
CA ASP A 288 -25.49 5.28 -1.10
C ASP A 288 -24.86 3.97 -0.64
N ARG A 289 -24.92 3.68 0.68
CA ARG A 289 -24.38 2.46 1.31
C ARG A 289 -22.87 2.27 1.11
N VAL A 290 -22.12 3.35 0.81
CA VAL A 290 -20.67 3.32 0.58
C VAL A 290 -19.96 4.30 1.51
N TRP A 291 -18.98 3.78 2.26
CA TRP A 291 -18.06 4.55 3.12
C TRP A 291 -16.63 4.42 2.59
N ALA A 292 -15.76 5.30 3.07
CA ALA A 292 -14.34 5.18 2.79
C ALA A 292 -13.52 5.60 4.00
N CYS A 293 -12.33 5.01 4.18
CA CYS A 293 -11.44 5.32 5.30
C CYS A 293 -9.96 5.15 4.91
N GLY A 294 -9.07 5.74 5.71
CA GLY A 294 -7.63 5.73 5.47
C GLY A 294 -7.19 6.75 4.41
N ASP A 295 -6.01 6.54 3.83
CA ASP A 295 -5.33 7.52 2.97
C ASP A 295 -6.08 7.86 1.67
N ILE A 296 -7.03 7.01 1.28
CA ILE A 296 -7.85 7.26 0.09
C ILE A 296 -8.83 8.41 0.26
N THR A 297 -9.10 8.81 1.50
CA THR A 297 -10.11 9.82 1.84
C THR A 297 -9.54 11.23 1.98
N THR A 298 -10.42 12.22 1.87
CA THR A 298 -10.16 13.61 2.21
C THR A 298 -11.40 14.26 2.84
N PHE A 299 -11.16 15.07 3.87
CA PHE A 299 -12.12 15.92 4.58
C PHE A 299 -11.35 16.99 5.36
N ASP A 300 -12.02 17.98 5.92
CA ASP A 300 -11.36 19.04 6.69
C ASP A 300 -10.64 18.47 7.93
N GLY A 301 -9.34 18.74 8.04
CA GLY A 301 -8.51 18.23 9.13
C GLY A 301 -7.95 16.81 8.90
N LYS A 302 -8.11 16.24 7.70
CA LYS A 302 -7.56 14.91 7.37
C LYS A 302 -6.05 14.84 7.57
N LEU A 303 -5.62 13.84 8.35
CA LEU A 303 -4.22 13.40 8.45
C LEU A 303 -4.10 12.01 7.81
N LYS A 304 -3.12 11.84 6.93
CA LYS A 304 -2.82 10.55 6.28
C LYS A 304 -1.81 9.77 7.13
N LEU A 305 -2.30 9.19 8.23
CA LEU A 305 -1.55 8.37 9.18
C LEU A 305 -2.26 7.04 9.39
N ILE A 306 -1.51 5.98 9.69
CA ILE A 306 -2.08 4.68 10.04
C ILE A 306 -3.03 4.80 11.25
N ALA A 307 -2.60 5.54 12.28
CA ALA A 307 -3.37 5.74 13.50
C ALA A 307 -4.74 6.39 13.25
N THR A 308 -4.81 7.44 12.42
CA THR A 308 -6.09 8.08 12.07
C THR A 308 -6.94 7.16 11.20
N GLY A 309 -6.33 6.40 10.28
CA GLY A 309 -7.02 5.41 9.47
C GLY A 309 -7.69 4.31 10.31
N PHE A 310 -7.09 3.88 11.41
CA PHE A 310 -7.70 2.93 12.35
C PHE A 310 -8.96 3.49 13.02
N ALA A 311 -8.93 4.76 13.42
CA ALA A 311 -10.10 5.43 13.99
C ALA A 311 -11.22 5.61 12.95
N GLU A 312 -10.86 5.99 11.74
CA GLU A 312 -11.79 6.13 10.61
C GLU A 312 -12.47 4.80 10.27
N ALA A 313 -11.72 3.69 10.27
CA ALA A 313 -12.26 2.34 10.07
C ALA A 313 -13.35 2.00 11.10
N ALA A 314 -13.11 2.28 12.38
CA ALA A 314 -14.09 2.06 13.44
C ALA A 314 -15.38 2.88 13.23
N ILE A 315 -15.24 4.15 12.81
CA ILE A 315 -16.37 5.03 12.51
C ILE A 315 -17.16 4.49 11.30
N ALA A 316 -16.47 4.20 10.19
CA ALA A 316 -17.09 3.71 8.97
C ALA A 316 -17.91 2.43 9.21
N VAL A 317 -17.32 1.45 9.93
CA VAL A 317 -18.01 0.21 10.28
C VAL A 317 -19.22 0.47 11.17
N ALA A 318 -19.10 1.33 12.20
CA ALA A 318 -20.22 1.64 13.09
C ALA A 318 -21.41 2.22 12.31
N GLN A 319 -21.16 3.08 11.34
CA GLN A 319 -22.18 3.68 10.48
C GLN A 319 -22.76 2.69 9.48
N ALA A 320 -21.93 1.88 8.83
CA ALA A 320 -22.35 0.85 7.90
C ALA A 320 -23.27 -0.17 8.61
N VAL A 321 -22.88 -0.65 9.79
CA VAL A 321 -23.70 -1.58 10.60
C VAL A 321 -25.01 -0.93 11.05
N HIS A 322 -25.00 0.32 11.48
CA HIS A 322 -26.23 1.01 11.86
C HIS A 322 -27.19 1.18 10.67
N THR A 323 -26.68 1.37 9.47
CA THR A 323 -27.50 1.46 8.25
C THR A 323 -28.23 0.16 7.93
N ILE A 324 -27.60 -0.99 8.15
CA ILE A 324 -28.21 -2.31 7.90
C ILE A 324 -28.98 -2.84 9.11
N ARG A 325 -28.70 -2.33 10.31
CA ARG A 325 -29.33 -2.71 11.58
C ARG A 325 -29.65 -1.45 12.40
N PRO A 326 -30.71 -0.70 12.03
CA PRO A 326 -31.02 0.60 12.65
C PRO A 326 -31.29 0.55 14.16
N ASP A 327 -31.77 -0.59 14.66
CA ASP A 327 -32.03 -0.79 16.09
C ASP A 327 -30.74 -1.00 16.90
N MET A 328 -29.62 -1.27 16.25
CA MET A 328 -28.33 -1.46 16.89
C MET A 328 -27.71 -0.13 17.27
N LYS A 329 -27.24 0.01 18.52
CA LYS A 329 -26.55 1.24 18.96
C LYS A 329 -25.31 1.50 18.10
N ILE A 330 -25.10 2.75 17.70
CA ILE A 330 -23.90 3.18 16.97
C ILE A 330 -22.65 2.92 17.81
N GLN A 331 -22.68 3.36 19.09
CA GLN A 331 -21.59 3.12 20.03
C GLN A 331 -21.48 1.62 20.34
N PRO A 332 -20.34 0.96 19.99
CA PRO A 332 -20.12 -0.43 20.38
C PRO A 332 -20.04 -0.58 21.89
N ALA A 333 -20.37 -1.76 22.39
CA ALA A 333 -20.09 -2.12 23.77
C ALA A 333 -18.58 -2.18 24.00
N TYR A 334 -18.16 -1.94 25.24
CA TYR A 334 -16.74 -2.03 25.58
C TYR A 334 -16.28 -3.51 25.53
N SER A 335 -15.22 -3.80 24.80
CA SER A 335 -14.67 -5.15 24.64
C SER A 335 -14.24 -5.77 25.98
N THR A 336 -13.90 -4.95 26.97
CA THR A 336 -13.62 -5.39 28.36
C THR A 336 -14.83 -6.03 29.03
N ASN A 337 -16.06 -5.74 28.58
CA ASN A 337 -17.30 -6.29 29.12
C ASN A 337 -17.82 -7.45 28.27
N THR A 338 -17.61 -7.41 26.96
CA THR A 338 -18.20 -8.37 26.01
C THR A 338 -17.22 -9.43 25.54
N GLY A 339 -15.90 -9.16 25.67
CA GLY A 339 -14.88 -9.95 24.99
C GLY A 339 -14.92 -9.75 23.47
N VAL A 340 -14.38 -10.71 22.75
CA VAL A 340 -14.43 -10.77 21.28
C VAL A 340 -15.57 -11.73 20.90
N PRO A 341 -16.50 -11.32 20.02
CA PRO A 341 -17.56 -12.21 19.51
C PRO A 341 -16.97 -13.47 18.86
N SER A 342 -17.59 -14.62 19.09
CA SER A 342 -17.13 -15.85 18.44
C SER A 342 -17.57 -15.89 16.96
N PRO A 343 -16.85 -16.58 16.07
CA PRO A 343 -17.28 -16.76 14.67
C PRO A 343 -18.71 -17.31 14.52
N ALA A 344 -19.14 -18.16 15.42
CA ALA A 344 -20.51 -18.70 15.43
C ALA A 344 -21.57 -17.61 15.69
N THR A 345 -21.26 -16.59 16.50
CA THR A 345 -22.16 -15.47 16.77
C THR A 345 -22.30 -14.57 15.55
N VAL A 346 -21.19 -14.36 14.83
CA VAL A 346 -21.18 -13.54 13.60
C VAL A 346 -22.03 -14.17 12.50
N ALA A 347 -21.99 -15.50 12.36
CA ALA A 347 -22.80 -16.23 11.36
C ALA A 347 -24.31 -16.19 11.65
N GLN A 348 -24.72 -16.09 12.92
CA GLN A 348 -26.15 -16.06 13.32
C GLN A 348 -26.82 -14.69 13.10
N GLY A 349 -26.07 -13.62 12.92
CA GLY A 349 -26.59 -12.27 12.60
C GLY A 349 -27.13 -12.12 11.17
N LEU A 350 -27.18 -13.20 10.39
CA LEU A 350 -27.69 -13.25 9.02
C LEU A 350 -29.20 -13.64 8.90
N VAL A 351 -29.95 -13.68 10.01
CA VAL A 351 -31.39 -13.99 10.00
C VAL A 351 -32.21 -12.69 10.06
#